data_d77c4fdcc6cd1f3d3609f3c42baa0ac8
#
_entry.id   d77c4fdcc6cd1f3d3609f3c42baa0ac8
#
_cell.length_a   1.000
_cell.length_b   1.000
_cell.length_c   1.000
_cell.angle_alpha   90.00
_cell.angle_beta   90.00
_cell.angle_gamma   90.00
#
_symmetry.space_group_name_H-M   'P 1'
#
loop_
_entity.id
_entity.type
_entity.pdbx_description
1 polymer ?
#
loop_
_entity_poly.entity_id
_entity_poly.type
_entity_poly.pdbx_seq_one_letter_code
_entity_poly.pdbx_strand_id
1 'polypeptide(L)'
;ILIGTPGRILDHFNSDRFSKESIKTLILDEFDKSLEQGFEDQMKSIIDQLPAISKRILTSATQGVSIPGFVKLDKPTTINYLNQNTPSKLAIKTVISPDKNKLKTLLSLLEHIGNEPGIIFCNFRDSISAVSEFLELHTISHTCFSGGMEQKERERALIKFRNGSSQVLLATDLAARGIDIPEMKFIIHYELPIHQEEFIHRNGRTARVNAKGTAYVLKWKDQLLPEFILNVKGIDISEKAPHKPQYWKTLFISGGRKDKISKGDIAGLFFKQGKLNKHELGTIELKQDCAFVAVPLSLADDLVLHLNNTRLKKKKVRVTLL
;
A
#
# COMPACT_ATOMS: atom_id res chain seq x y z
N ILE A 1 -8.16 23.06 -5.66
CA ILE A 1 -8.17 21.65 -6.11
C ILE A 1 -9.01 20.87 -5.11
N LEU A 2 -10.00 20.13 -5.60
CA LEU A 2 -10.82 19.20 -4.83
C LEU A 2 -10.41 17.77 -5.22
N ILE A 3 -10.14 16.92 -4.24
CA ILE A 3 -9.75 15.51 -4.44
C ILE A 3 -10.58 14.65 -3.50
N GLY A 4 -11.19 13.60 -4.01
CA GLY A 4 -11.97 12.67 -3.19
C GLY A 4 -12.50 11.49 -3.99
N THR A 5 -13.11 10.52 -3.31
CA THR A 5 -13.89 9.44 -3.94
C THR A 5 -15.22 9.99 -4.47
N PRO A 6 -15.84 9.36 -5.48
CA PRO A 6 -17.10 9.82 -6.03
C PRO A 6 -18.17 10.09 -4.97
N GLY A 7 -18.42 9.14 -4.07
CA GLY A 7 -19.43 9.32 -3.02
C GLY A 7 -19.12 10.51 -2.09
N ARG A 8 -17.85 10.73 -1.73
CA ARG A 8 -17.48 11.85 -0.86
C ARG A 8 -17.59 13.19 -1.53
N ILE A 9 -17.25 13.27 -2.82
CA ILE A 9 -17.43 14.51 -3.61
C ILE A 9 -18.91 14.83 -3.75
N LEU A 10 -19.73 13.84 -4.05
CA LEU A 10 -21.19 14.01 -4.19
C LEU A 10 -21.83 14.49 -2.87
N ASP A 11 -21.42 13.93 -1.72
CA ASP A 11 -21.86 14.37 -0.39
C ASP A 11 -21.56 15.87 -0.16
N HIS A 12 -20.36 16.32 -0.54
CA HIS A 12 -20.00 17.73 -0.45
C HIS A 12 -20.76 18.61 -1.44
N PHE A 13 -21.07 18.09 -2.65
CA PHE A 13 -21.88 18.81 -3.63
C PHE A 13 -23.32 19.02 -3.17
N ASN A 14 -23.91 18.00 -2.57
CA ASN A 14 -25.26 18.04 -2.04
C ASN A 14 -25.37 18.94 -0.78
N SER A 15 -24.25 19.20 -0.11
CA SER A 15 -24.19 20.05 1.07
C SER A 15 -23.83 21.51 0.76
N ASP A 16 -23.72 21.91 -0.51
CA ASP A 16 -23.37 23.25 -1.04
C ASP A 16 -22.19 23.94 -0.32
N ARG A 17 -21.17 23.16 0.02
CA ARG A 17 -20.02 23.62 0.82
C ARG A 17 -19.01 24.45 0.03
N PHE A 18 -19.14 24.52 -1.29
CA PHE A 18 -18.27 25.32 -2.18
C PHE A 18 -18.94 25.58 -3.52
N SER A 19 -18.47 26.64 -4.22
CA SER A 19 -18.97 27.00 -5.55
C SER A 19 -18.50 25.98 -6.61
N LYS A 20 -19.45 25.45 -7.38
CA LYS A 20 -19.23 24.46 -8.45
C LYS A 20 -18.93 25.15 -9.79
N GLU A 21 -19.33 26.41 -9.95
CA GLU A 21 -19.24 27.20 -11.20
C GLU A 21 -17.78 27.49 -11.60
N SER A 22 -16.88 27.51 -10.63
CA SER A 22 -15.45 27.75 -10.84
C SER A 22 -14.66 26.52 -11.31
N ILE A 23 -15.27 25.32 -11.28
CA ILE A 23 -14.59 24.08 -11.63
C ILE A 23 -14.55 23.91 -13.13
N LYS A 24 -13.35 24.03 -13.73
CA LYS A 24 -13.10 23.95 -15.18
C LYS A 24 -12.55 22.61 -15.64
N THR A 25 -11.91 21.86 -14.75
CA THR A 25 -11.22 20.61 -15.09
C THR A 25 -11.73 19.46 -14.23
N LEU A 26 -12.11 18.38 -14.88
CA LEU A 26 -12.45 17.11 -14.25
C LEU A 26 -11.35 16.09 -14.56
N ILE A 27 -10.86 15.40 -13.54
CA ILE A 27 -9.93 14.28 -13.67
C ILE A 27 -10.57 13.05 -13.04
N LEU A 28 -10.73 12.00 -13.83
CA LEU A 28 -11.18 10.68 -13.38
C LEU A 28 -9.98 9.73 -13.40
N ASP A 29 -9.38 9.53 -12.24
CA ASP A 29 -8.23 8.65 -12.07
C ASP A 29 -8.68 7.22 -11.79
N GLU A 30 -7.94 6.23 -12.32
CA GLU A 30 -8.34 4.80 -12.30
C GLU A 30 -9.81 4.61 -12.77
N PHE A 31 -10.16 5.24 -13.89
CA PHE A 31 -11.54 5.33 -14.39
C PHE A 31 -12.14 3.93 -14.67
N ASP A 32 -11.37 3.02 -15.24
CA ASP A 32 -11.71 1.62 -15.44
C ASP A 32 -12.24 0.97 -14.16
N LYS A 33 -11.56 1.19 -13.06
CA LYS A 33 -11.92 0.62 -11.76
C LYS A 33 -13.14 1.28 -11.13
N SER A 34 -13.30 2.56 -11.36
CA SER A 34 -14.46 3.30 -10.86
C SER A 34 -15.76 2.80 -11.49
N LEU A 35 -15.73 2.39 -12.75
CA LEU A 35 -16.88 1.75 -13.42
C LEU A 35 -17.17 0.35 -12.87
N GLU A 36 -16.15 -0.51 -12.72
CA GLU A 36 -16.31 -1.86 -12.17
C GLU A 36 -16.92 -1.87 -10.76
N GLN A 37 -16.63 -0.86 -9.96
CA GLN A 37 -17.13 -0.75 -8.58
C GLN A 37 -18.55 -0.19 -8.46
N GLY A 38 -19.21 0.10 -9.58
CA GLY A 38 -20.58 0.63 -9.58
C GLY A 38 -20.70 2.10 -9.17
N PHE A 39 -19.63 2.88 -9.31
CA PHE A 39 -19.68 4.33 -9.05
C PHE A 39 -20.24 5.15 -10.23
N GLU A 40 -20.79 4.50 -11.24
CA GLU A 40 -21.28 5.14 -12.45
C GLU A 40 -22.33 6.22 -12.16
N ASP A 41 -23.37 5.90 -11.38
CA ASP A 41 -24.43 6.84 -11.03
C ASP A 41 -23.90 8.04 -10.24
N GLN A 42 -22.97 7.81 -9.34
CA GLN A 42 -22.35 8.88 -8.55
C GLN A 42 -21.51 9.80 -9.43
N MET A 43 -20.70 9.24 -10.34
CA MET A 43 -19.89 10.01 -11.29
C MET A 43 -20.78 10.82 -12.24
N LYS A 44 -21.85 10.22 -12.75
CA LYS A 44 -22.85 10.92 -13.57
C LYS A 44 -23.46 12.11 -12.83
N SER A 45 -23.93 11.88 -11.59
CA SER A 45 -24.51 12.92 -10.74
C SER A 45 -23.53 14.06 -10.45
N ILE A 46 -22.23 13.75 -10.29
CA ILE A 46 -21.18 14.77 -10.11
C ILE A 46 -21.01 15.59 -11.41
N ILE A 47 -20.91 14.93 -12.56
CA ILE A 47 -20.67 15.57 -13.84
C ILE A 47 -21.83 16.48 -14.22
N ASP A 48 -23.07 16.05 -13.98
CA ASP A 48 -24.27 16.83 -14.28
C ASP A 48 -24.40 18.10 -13.40
N GLN A 49 -23.77 18.11 -12.21
CA GLN A 49 -23.70 19.28 -11.33
C GLN A 49 -22.53 20.23 -11.64
N LEU A 50 -21.72 19.95 -12.66
CA LEU A 50 -20.54 20.74 -13.02
C LEU A 50 -20.71 21.42 -14.41
N PRO A 51 -21.44 22.55 -14.50
CA PRO A 51 -21.79 23.13 -15.78
C PRO A 51 -20.62 23.76 -16.55
N ALA A 52 -19.55 24.13 -15.85
CA ALA A 52 -18.43 24.90 -16.40
C ALA A 52 -17.21 24.03 -16.80
N ILE A 53 -17.32 22.68 -16.80
CA ILE A 53 -16.20 21.83 -17.20
C ILE A 53 -15.88 22.02 -18.68
N SER A 54 -14.67 22.50 -18.96
CA SER A 54 -14.10 22.65 -20.29
C SER A 54 -13.03 21.62 -20.62
N LYS A 55 -12.42 21.01 -19.60
CA LYS A 55 -11.37 19.99 -19.76
C LYS A 55 -11.69 18.72 -18.99
N ARG A 56 -11.58 17.57 -19.65
CA ARG A 56 -11.75 16.23 -19.05
C ARG A 56 -10.52 15.41 -19.28
N ILE A 57 -10.04 14.74 -18.25
CA ILE A 57 -8.87 13.84 -18.28
C ILE A 57 -9.28 12.53 -17.63
N LEU A 58 -9.10 11.43 -18.34
CA LEU A 58 -9.33 10.09 -17.84
C LEU A 58 -8.00 9.36 -17.82
N THR A 59 -7.69 8.64 -16.75
CA THR A 59 -6.55 7.73 -16.68
C THR A 59 -7.05 6.32 -16.46
N SER A 60 -6.37 5.36 -17.09
CA SER A 60 -6.64 3.93 -16.95
C SER A 60 -5.35 3.15 -17.08
N ALA A 61 -5.22 2.05 -16.34
CA ALA A 61 -4.13 1.11 -16.47
C ALA A 61 -4.42 0.01 -17.51
N THR A 62 -5.66 -0.07 -18.02
CA THR A 62 -6.12 -1.06 -18.99
C THR A 62 -6.54 -0.43 -20.30
N GLN A 63 -6.38 -1.17 -21.40
CA GLN A 63 -6.86 -0.76 -22.73
C GLN A 63 -8.32 -1.20 -22.93
N GLY A 64 -9.03 -0.46 -23.80
CA GLY A 64 -10.33 -0.92 -24.30
C GLY A 64 -11.52 -0.69 -23.37
N VAL A 65 -11.36 0.11 -22.31
CA VAL A 65 -12.49 0.49 -21.47
C VAL A 65 -13.44 1.37 -22.28
N SER A 66 -14.68 0.93 -22.42
CA SER A 66 -15.71 1.74 -23.05
C SER A 66 -15.99 2.97 -22.19
N ILE A 67 -15.83 4.16 -22.77
CA ILE A 67 -16.11 5.41 -22.06
C ILE A 67 -17.62 5.70 -22.16
N PRO A 68 -18.36 5.68 -21.03
CA PRO A 68 -19.78 5.94 -21.04
C PRO A 68 -20.12 7.34 -21.51
N GLY A 69 -21.27 7.48 -22.20
CA GLY A 69 -21.71 8.75 -22.78
C GLY A 69 -21.89 9.88 -21.76
N PHE A 70 -22.17 9.58 -20.48
CA PHE A 70 -22.33 10.61 -19.45
C PHE A 70 -21.04 11.40 -19.19
N VAL A 71 -19.87 10.83 -19.51
CA VAL A 71 -18.58 11.54 -19.38
C VAL A 71 -18.48 12.72 -20.36
N LYS A 72 -19.29 12.73 -21.43
CA LYS A 72 -19.35 13.80 -22.43
C LYS A 72 -17.97 14.11 -23.03
N LEU A 73 -17.26 13.07 -23.44
CA LEU A 73 -15.92 13.16 -23.99
C LEU A 73 -16.00 13.05 -25.52
N ASP A 74 -15.88 14.18 -26.21
CA ASP A 74 -15.98 14.25 -27.66
C ASP A 74 -14.57 14.23 -28.26
N LYS A 75 -14.29 13.30 -29.17
CA LYS A 75 -13.00 13.14 -29.87
C LYS A 75 -11.77 13.28 -28.97
N PRO A 76 -11.58 12.42 -27.95
CA PRO A 76 -10.48 12.56 -27.01
C PRO A 76 -9.13 12.34 -27.69
N THR A 77 -8.13 13.11 -27.28
CA THR A 77 -6.74 12.78 -27.57
C THR A 77 -6.31 11.63 -26.69
N THR A 78 -5.96 10.51 -27.29
CA THR A 78 -5.48 9.31 -26.55
C THR A 78 -3.95 9.31 -26.50
N ILE A 79 -3.40 9.28 -25.31
CA ILE A 79 -1.97 9.08 -25.06
C ILE A 79 -1.80 7.68 -24.47
N ASN A 80 -1.17 6.77 -25.22
CA ASN A 80 -1.04 5.38 -24.83
C ASN A 80 0.44 5.00 -24.62
N TYR A 81 0.77 4.66 -23.38
CA TYR A 81 2.09 4.16 -22.99
C TYR A 81 2.12 2.63 -22.75
N LEU A 82 0.99 1.95 -22.84
CA LEU A 82 0.89 0.51 -22.54
C LEU A 82 1.63 -0.36 -23.57
N ASN A 83 1.81 0.13 -24.78
CA ASN A 83 2.47 -0.58 -25.90
C ASN A 83 3.96 -0.21 -26.03
N GLN A 84 4.54 0.57 -25.14
CA GLN A 84 5.97 0.82 -25.19
C GLN A 84 6.73 -0.45 -24.79
N ASN A 85 7.51 -1.00 -25.72
CA ASN A 85 8.38 -2.16 -25.55
C ASN A 85 9.56 -1.91 -24.59
N THR A 86 9.30 -1.25 -23.47
CA THR A 86 10.29 -1.21 -22.39
C THR A 86 10.30 -2.60 -21.76
N PRO A 87 11.43 -3.35 -21.81
CA PRO A 87 11.50 -4.67 -21.23
C PRO A 87 11.01 -4.59 -19.78
N SER A 88 9.93 -5.27 -19.48
CA SER A 88 9.45 -5.34 -18.11
C SER A 88 10.55 -5.95 -17.25
N LYS A 89 11.03 -5.21 -16.26
CA LYS A 89 11.99 -5.72 -15.27
C LYS A 89 11.29 -6.60 -14.22
N LEU A 90 10.04 -6.95 -14.46
CA LEU A 90 9.24 -7.85 -13.64
C LEU A 90 9.50 -9.30 -14.05
N ALA A 91 10.02 -10.09 -13.12
CA ALA A 91 10.08 -11.54 -13.26
C ALA A 91 8.81 -12.15 -12.64
N ILE A 92 8.10 -12.99 -13.41
CA ILE A 92 6.95 -13.73 -12.88
C ILE A 92 7.36 -15.18 -12.71
N LYS A 93 7.15 -15.73 -11.51
CA LYS A 93 7.57 -17.09 -11.14
C LYS A 93 6.40 -17.83 -10.49
N THR A 94 6.31 -19.14 -10.71
CA THR A 94 5.29 -19.99 -10.08
C THR A 94 5.93 -20.82 -8.96
N VAL A 95 5.25 -20.86 -7.82
CA VAL A 95 5.59 -21.73 -6.69
C VAL A 95 4.44 -22.71 -6.49
N ILE A 96 4.76 -23.99 -6.42
CA ILE A 96 3.77 -25.07 -6.33
C ILE A 96 3.70 -25.57 -4.90
N SER A 97 2.53 -25.47 -4.29
CA SER A 97 2.23 -26.11 -3.02
C SER A 97 1.76 -27.54 -3.24
N PRO A 98 2.26 -28.53 -2.48
CA PRO A 98 1.76 -29.92 -2.59
C PRO A 98 0.28 -30.02 -2.21
N ASP A 99 -0.20 -29.16 -1.32
CA ASP A 99 -1.53 -29.16 -0.74
C ASP A 99 -2.32 -27.90 -1.05
N LYS A 100 -3.66 -27.97 -0.91
CA LYS A 100 -4.54 -26.80 -0.99
C LYS A 100 -4.24 -25.76 0.09
N ASN A 101 -3.85 -26.23 1.28
CA ASN A 101 -3.36 -25.34 2.33
C ASN A 101 -1.93 -24.90 2.02
N LYS A 102 -1.80 -23.70 1.49
CA LYS A 102 -0.53 -23.14 0.99
C LYS A 102 0.32 -22.44 2.06
N LEU A 103 -0.10 -22.43 3.34
CA LEU A 103 0.57 -21.66 4.39
C LEU A 103 2.03 -22.09 4.61
N LYS A 104 2.30 -23.40 4.65
CA LYS A 104 3.67 -23.91 4.79
C LYS A 104 4.55 -23.52 3.59
N THR A 105 4.01 -23.62 2.39
CA THR A 105 4.70 -23.21 1.15
C THR A 105 4.94 -21.70 1.14
N LEU A 106 4.00 -20.90 1.63
CA LEU A 106 4.17 -19.46 1.79
C LEU A 106 5.33 -19.15 2.75
N LEU A 107 5.43 -19.84 3.89
CA LEU A 107 6.53 -19.66 4.82
C LEU A 107 7.87 -19.97 4.17
N SER A 108 7.98 -21.13 3.49
CA SER A 108 9.21 -21.51 2.76
C SER A 108 9.57 -20.49 1.68
N LEU A 109 8.57 -19.94 0.98
CA LEU A 109 8.78 -18.89 -0.02
C LEU A 109 9.31 -17.60 0.64
N LEU A 110 8.76 -17.18 1.78
CA LEU A 110 9.26 -16.00 2.51
C LEU A 110 10.69 -16.21 3.02
N GLU A 111 11.01 -17.41 3.50
CA GLU A 111 12.37 -17.77 3.87
C GLU A 111 13.33 -17.78 2.68
N HIS A 112 12.88 -18.23 1.51
CA HIS A 112 13.64 -18.17 0.27
C HIS A 112 13.89 -16.74 -0.21
N ILE A 113 12.89 -15.84 -0.08
CA ILE A 113 13.02 -14.42 -0.46
C ILE A 113 13.91 -13.67 0.54
N GLY A 114 13.81 -14.01 1.81
CA GLY A 114 14.49 -13.31 2.90
C GLY A 114 13.75 -12.04 3.35
N ASN A 115 14.43 -11.22 4.14
CA ASN A 115 13.84 -10.01 4.74
C ASN A 115 13.86 -8.82 3.77
N GLU A 116 13.08 -8.95 2.68
CA GLU A 116 12.89 -7.90 1.67
C GLU A 116 11.45 -7.35 1.74
N PRO A 117 11.22 -6.06 1.35
CA PRO A 117 9.89 -5.48 1.39
C PRO A 117 8.99 -6.03 0.27
N GLY A 118 7.83 -6.52 0.64
CA GLY A 118 6.89 -7.09 -0.32
C GLY A 118 5.44 -7.11 0.15
N ILE A 119 4.56 -7.47 -0.78
CA ILE A 119 3.12 -7.55 -0.54
C ILE A 119 2.59 -8.94 -0.86
N ILE A 120 1.74 -9.47 0.00
CA ILE A 120 1.02 -10.71 -0.20
C ILE A 120 -0.45 -10.36 -0.46
N PHE A 121 -0.94 -10.71 -1.63
CA PHE A 121 -2.31 -10.48 -2.01
C PHE A 121 -3.21 -11.66 -1.68
N CYS A 122 -4.26 -11.38 -0.93
CA CYS A 122 -5.39 -12.26 -0.65
C CYS A 122 -6.67 -11.65 -1.25
N ASN A 123 -7.60 -12.51 -1.69
CA ASN A 123 -8.86 -12.05 -2.25
C ASN A 123 -9.86 -11.66 -1.14
N PHE A 124 -9.78 -12.32 0.02
CA PHE A 124 -10.73 -12.19 1.11
C PHE A 124 -10.06 -11.78 2.42
N ARG A 125 -10.83 -11.14 3.30
CA ARG A 125 -10.38 -10.75 4.64
C ARG A 125 -10.05 -11.95 5.51
N ASP A 126 -10.86 -13.00 5.42
CA ASP A 126 -10.66 -14.23 6.19
C ASP A 126 -9.33 -14.89 5.84
N SER A 127 -8.96 -14.84 4.56
CA SER A 127 -7.64 -15.31 4.11
C SER A 127 -6.50 -14.46 4.69
N ILE A 128 -6.67 -13.13 4.78
CA ILE A 128 -5.68 -12.26 5.46
C ILE A 128 -5.55 -12.67 6.93
N SER A 129 -6.66 -12.89 7.64
CA SER A 129 -6.64 -13.28 9.05
C SER A 129 -5.91 -14.61 9.25
N ALA A 130 -6.24 -15.63 8.45
CA ALA A 130 -5.60 -16.94 8.52
C ALA A 130 -4.09 -16.89 8.20
N VAL A 131 -3.69 -16.10 7.18
CA VAL A 131 -2.27 -15.90 6.86
C VAL A 131 -1.57 -15.13 7.97
N SER A 132 -2.20 -14.08 8.52
CA SER A 132 -1.65 -13.27 9.60
C SER A 132 -1.37 -14.12 10.85
N GLU A 133 -2.37 -14.86 11.33
CA GLU A 133 -2.22 -15.77 12.49
C GLU A 133 -1.07 -16.79 12.28
N PHE A 134 -1.00 -17.36 11.07
CA PHE A 134 0.08 -18.30 10.75
C PHE A 134 1.46 -17.63 10.76
N LEU A 135 1.60 -16.44 10.21
CA LEU A 135 2.86 -15.69 10.18
C LEU A 135 3.26 -15.22 11.58
N GLU A 136 2.32 -14.86 12.44
CA GLU A 136 2.56 -14.52 13.86
C GLU A 136 3.15 -15.70 14.62
N LEU A 137 2.57 -16.90 14.46
CA LEU A 137 3.06 -18.14 15.07
C LEU A 137 4.51 -18.47 14.66
N HIS A 138 4.93 -18.03 13.46
CA HIS A 138 6.29 -18.22 12.94
C HIS A 138 7.18 -16.98 13.09
N THR A 139 6.75 -15.99 13.90
CA THR A 139 7.51 -14.76 14.17
C THR A 139 7.91 -13.95 12.93
N ILE A 140 7.14 -14.07 11.84
CA ILE A 140 7.32 -13.27 10.62
C ILE A 140 6.66 -11.90 10.81
N SER A 141 7.48 -10.86 10.83
CA SER A 141 6.97 -9.48 10.97
C SER A 141 6.19 -9.06 9.73
N HIS A 142 4.91 -8.78 9.93
CA HIS A 142 4.00 -8.34 8.87
C HIS A 142 3.00 -7.32 9.39
N THR A 143 2.23 -6.74 8.49
CA THR A 143 1.12 -5.86 8.80
C THR A 143 -0.03 -6.11 7.84
N CYS A 144 -1.27 -5.98 8.33
CA CYS A 144 -2.48 -6.20 7.54
C CYS A 144 -3.04 -4.88 7.01
N PHE A 145 -3.59 -4.92 5.79
CA PHE A 145 -4.23 -3.78 5.15
C PHE A 145 -5.46 -4.22 4.35
N SER A 146 -6.64 -4.07 4.95
CA SER A 146 -7.90 -4.49 4.34
C SER A 146 -8.98 -3.43 4.47
N GLY A 147 -10.03 -3.54 3.65
CA GLY A 147 -11.12 -2.56 3.59
C GLY A 147 -12.01 -2.45 4.82
N GLY A 148 -11.88 -3.34 5.81
CA GLY A 148 -12.68 -3.30 7.05
C GLY A 148 -11.98 -2.62 8.23
N MET A 149 -10.71 -2.25 8.05
CA MET A 149 -9.93 -1.60 9.10
C MET A 149 -10.34 -0.14 9.25
N GLU A 150 -10.29 0.37 10.48
CA GLU A 150 -10.43 1.79 10.73
C GLU A 150 -9.30 2.58 10.04
N GLN A 151 -9.60 3.80 9.61
CA GLN A 151 -8.62 4.65 8.90
C GLN A 151 -7.31 4.84 9.69
N LYS A 152 -7.40 4.94 11.01
CA LYS A 152 -6.24 5.08 11.90
C LYS A 152 -5.35 3.84 11.90
N GLU A 153 -5.94 2.65 11.87
CA GLU A 153 -5.22 1.38 11.81
C GLU A 153 -4.55 1.18 10.45
N ARG A 154 -5.27 1.52 9.37
CA ARG A 154 -4.72 1.51 8.01
C ARG A 154 -3.50 2.43 7.91
N GLU A 155 -3.58 3.64 8.46
CA GLU A 155 -2.46 4.57 8.46
C GLU A 155 -1.26 4.02 9.24
N ARG A 156 -1.49 3.44 10.42
CA ARG A 156 -0.43 2.80 11.23
C ARG A 156 0.23 1.62 10.51
N ALA A 157 -0.55 0.79 9.84
CA ALA A 157 -0.05 -0.31 9.04
C ALA A 157 0.91 0.18 7.94
N LEU A 158 0.51 1.21 7.19
CA LEU A 158 1.35 1.81 6.15
C LEU A 158 2.61 2.47 6.72
N ILE A 159 2.52 3.10 7.89
CA ILE A 159 3.68 3.70 8.55
C ILE A 159 4.70 2.62 8.93
N LYS A 160 4.26 1.52 9.56
CA LYS A 160 5.14 0.39 9.90
C LYS A 160 5.82 -0.18 8.66
N PHE A 161 5.08 -0.30 7.58
CA PHE A 161 5.60 -0.82 6.32
C PHE A 161 6.61 0.15 5.68
N ARG A 162 6.27 1.44 5.53
CA ARG A 162 7.14 2.45 4.93
C ARG A 162 8.45 2.69 5.68
N ASN A 163 8.45 2.56 6.98
CA ASN A 163 9.64 2.78 7.81
C ASN A 163 10.46 1.49 8.08
N GLY A 164 10.06 0.37 7.47
CA GLY A 164 10.79 -0.90 7.56
C GLY A 164 10.59 -1.68 8.87
N SER A 165 9.65 -1.25 9.74
CA SER A 165 9.28 -2.02 10.94
C SER A 165 8.44 -3.26 10.62
N SER A 166 7.94 -3.34 9.40
CA SER A 166 7.33 -4.53 8.83
C SER A 166 7.79 -4.65 7.38
N GLN A 167 8.23 -5.82 6.97
CA GLN A 167 8.69 -6.08 5.61
C GLN A 167 7.59 -6.68 4.73
N VAL A 168 6.57 -7.27 5.32
CA VAL A 168 5.47 -7.92 4.62
C VAL A 168 4.17 -7.18 4.87
N LEU A 169 3.48 -6.82 3.78
CA LEU A 169 2.13 -6.26 3.81
C LEU A 169 1.14 -7.30 3.30
N LEU A 170 0.18 -7.73 4.13
CA LEU A 170 -0.95 -8.54 3.70
C LEU A 170 -2.08 -7.61 3.23
N ALA A 171 -2.55 -7.75 2.00
CA ALA A 171 -3.56 -6.83 1.48
C ALA A 171 -4.59 -7.51 0.56
N THR A 172 -5.80 -6.94 0.52
CA THR A 172 -6.74 -7.18 -0.58
C THR A 172 -6.55 -6.14 -1.68
N ASP A 173 -6.98 -6.47 -2.91
CA ASP A 173 -6.89 -5.55 -4.05
C ASP A 173 -7.49 -4.18 -3.77
N LEU A 174 -8.71 -4.18 -3.24
CA LEU A 174 -9.44 -2.94 -2.93
C LEU A 174 -8.68 -2.06 -1.93
N ALA A 175 -8.06 -2.67 -0.93
CA ALA A 175 -7.30 -1.92 0.07
C ALA A 175 -5.98 -1.39 -0.49
N ALA A 176 -5.30 -2.17 -1.34
CA ALA A 176 -3.99 -1.83 -1.90
C ALA A 176 -4.04 -0.77 -3.01
N ARG A 177 -5.23 -0.39 -3.49
CA ARG A 177 -5.38 0.66 -4.52
C ARG A 177 -5.15 2.05 -3.95
N GLY A 178 -4.56 2.91 -4.77
CA GLY A 178 -4.36 4.33 -4.42
C GLY A 178 -3.46 4.59 -3.22
N ILE A 179 -2.84 3.55 -2.63
CA ILE A 179 -1.93 3.75 -1.52
C ILE A 179 -0.52 4.09 -2.00
N ASP A 180 0.06 5.09 -1.35
CA ASP A 180 1.46 5.45 -1.52
C ASP A 180 2.33 4.49 -0.69
N ILE A 181 2.80 3.43 -1.36
CA ILE A 181 3.74 2.47 -0.78
C ILE A 181 5.07 2.54 -1.53
N PRO A 182 6.20 2.37 -0.81
CA PRO A 182 7.50 2.24 -1.44
C PRO A 182 7.51 1.13 -2.48
N GLU A 183 8.50 1.16 -3.35
CA GLU A 183 8.67 0.11 -4.35
C GLU A 183 8.92 -1.25 -3.70
N MET A 184 8.10 -2.23 -4.06
CA MET A 184 8.20 -3.59 -3.57
C MET A 184 9.29 -4.37 -4.31
N LYS A 185 10.05 -5.19 -3.58
CA LYS A 185 10.97 -6.16 -4.19
C LYS A 185 10.26 -7.39 -4.69
N PHE A 186 9.16 -7.76 -4.01
CA PHE A 186 8.36 -8.89 -4.41
C PHE A 186 6.85 -8.66 -4.22
N ILE A 187 6.10 -9.46 -4.95
CA ILE A 187 4.66 -9.64 -4.79
C ILE A 187 4.38 -11.14 -4.73
N ILE A 188 3.49 -11.55 -3.85
CA ILE A 188 2.98 -12.92 -3.79
C ILE A 188 1.48 -12.89 -4.05
N HIS A 189 1.04 -13.55 -5.11
CA HIS A 189 -0.37 -13.88 -5.32
C HIS A 189 -0.68 -15.15 -4.49
N TYR A 190 -0.96 -14.96 -3.19
CA TYR A 190 -1.35 -16.08 -2.32
C TYR A 190 -2.66 -16.69 -2.77
N GLU A 191 -3.62 -15.86 -3.14
CA GLU A 191 -4.80 -16.23 -3.91
C GLU A 191 -4.71 -15.62 -5.30
N LEU A 192 -5.05 -16.43 -6.30
CA LEU A 192 -4.99 -16.00 -7.69
C LEU A 192 -6.01 -14.89 -7.93
N PRO A 193 -5.67 -13.86 -8.69
CA PRO A 193 -6.62 -12.83 -9.08
C PRO A 193 -7.70 -13.45 -9.98
N ILE A 194 -8.92 -12.92 -9.89
CA ILE A 194 -10.06 -13.40 -10.68
C ILE A 194 -10.02 -12.81 -12.09
N HIS A 195 -9.54 -11.56 -12.20
CA HIS A 195 -9.49 -10.81 -13.46
C HIS A 195 -8.06 -10.42 -13.85
N GLN A 196 -7.83 -10.30 -15.15
CA GLN A 196 -6.53 -9.90 -15.70
C GLN A 196 -6.09 -8.54 -15.20
N GLU A 197 -7.01 -7.60 -15.05
CA GLU A 197 -6.75 -6.26 -14.56
C GLU A 197 -6.20 -6.27 -13.13
N GLU A 198 -6.73 -7.15 -12.28
CA GLU A 198 -6.23 -7.32 -10.91
C GLU A 198 -4.79 -7.81 -10.92
N PHE A 199 -4.47 -8.76 -11.80
CA PHE A 199 -3.10 -9.25 -11.97
C PHE A 199 -2.14 -8.14 -12.39
N ILE A 200 -2.55 -7.31 -13.36
CA ILE A 200 -1.76 -6.16 -13.83
C ILE A 200 -1.57 -5.15 -12.69
N HIS A 201 -2.63 -4.81 -11.96
CA HIS A 201 -2.60 -3.82 -10.86
C HIS A 201 -1.76 -4.29 -9.67
N ARG A 202 -1.86 -5.58 -9.30
CA ARG A 202 -1.01 -6.18 -8.27
C ARG A 202 0.46 -6.11 -8.70
N ASN A 203 0.77 -6.53 -9.91
CA ASN A 203 2.12 -6.50 -10.46
C ASN A 203 2.68 -5.09 -10.58
N GLY A 204 1.85 -4.10 -10.84
CA GLY A 204 2.21 -2.68 -10.86
C GLY A 204 2.66 -2.11 -9.51
N ARG A 205 2.67 -2.90 -8.44
CA ARG A 205 3.25 -2.51 -7.13
C ARG A 205 4.73 -2.80 -7.03
N THR A 206 5.31 -3.53 -7.97
CA THR A 206 6.76 -3.81 -8.07
C THR A 206 7.29 -3.45 -9.44
N ALA A 207 8.59 -3.46 -9.61
CA ALA A 207 9.28 -3.20 -10.88
C ALA A 207 8.90 -1.87 -11.57
N ARG A 208 8.62 -0.81 -10.77
CA ARG A 208 8.30 0.51 -11.30
C ARG A 208 9.56 1.18 -11.90
N VAL A 209 9.36 1.92 -13.00
CA VAL A 209 10.31 2.78 -13.73
C VAL A 209 11.68 2.14 -13.99
N ASN A 210 12.51 1.86 -13.01
CA ASN A 210 13.89 1.37 -13.19
C ASN A 210 14.30 0.21 -12.29
N ALA A 211 13.46 -0.27 -11.41
CA ALA A 211 13.81 -1.33 -10.47
C ALA A 211 13.37 -2.72 -10.96
N LYS A 212 14.10 -3.73 -10.48
CA LYS A 212 13.76 -5.14 -10.69
C LYS A 212 12.80 -5.59 -9.60
N GLY A 213 11.77 -6.36 -9.97
CA GLY A 213 10.84 -6.96 -9.03
C GLY A 213 10.45 -8.37 -9.43
N THR A 214 9.98 -9.15 -8.48
CA THR A 214 9.51 -10.50 -8.72
C THR A 214 8.08 -10.67 -8.24
N ALA A 215 7.23 -11.19 -9.11
CA ALA A 215 5.87 -11.62 -8.77
C ALA A 215 5.85 -13.15 -8.65
N TYR A 216 5.45 -13.64 -7.50
CA TYR A 216 5.31 -15.06 -7.23
C TYR A 216 3.83 -15.44 -7.29
N VAL A 217 3.51 -16.41 -8.14
CA VAL A 217 2.18 -17.01 -8.26
C VAL A 217 2.17 -18.29 -7.44
N LEU A 218 1.55 -18.26 -6.26
CA LEU A 218 1.48 -19.40 -5.35
C LEU A 218 0.22 -20.22 -5.62
N LYS A 219 0.38 -21.38 -6.23
CA LYS A 219 -0.71 -22.31 -6.54
C LYS A 219 -0.50 -23.68 -5.87
N TRP A 220 -1.59 -24.40 -5.62
CA TRP A 220 -1.46 -25.83 -5.29
C TRP A 220 -1.37 -26.66 -6.57
N LYS A 221 -0.82 -27.89 -6.47
CA LYS A 221 -0.41 -28.70 -7.63
C LYS A 221 -1.49 -28.85 -8.71
N ASP A 222 -2.74 -29.11 -8.34
CA ASP A 222 -3.84 -29.35 -9.29
C ASP A 222 -4.66 -28.06 -9.59
N GLN A 223 -4.22 -26.90 -9.13
CA GLN A 223 -4.89 -25.63 -9.42
C GLN A 223 -4.52 -25.17 -10.83
N LEU A 224 -5.53 -24.97 -11.67
CA LEU A 224 -5.35 -24.37 -12.98
C LEU A 224 -5.04 -22.88 -12.83
N LEU A 225 -4.11 -22.40 -13.63
CA LEU A 225 -3.85 -20.96 -13.73
C LEU A 225 -4.87 -20.33 -14.68
N PRO A 226 -5.35 -19.11 -14.39
CA PRO A 226 -6.11 -18.32 -15.36
C PRO A 226 -5.32 -18.11 -16.65
N GLU A 227 -6.04 -18.05 -17.79
CA GLU A 227 -5.43 -17.93 -19.12
C GLU A 227 -4.51 -16.71 -19.29
N PHE A 228 -4.76 -15.65 -18.54
CA PHE A 228 -3.92 -14.45 -18.56
C PHE A 228 -2.60 -14.58 -17.77
N ILE A 229 -2.39 -15.69 -17.04
CA ILE A 229 -1.13 -16.01 -16.37
C ILE A 229 -0.37 -17.05 -17.20
N LEU A 230 0.22 -16.59 -18.29
CA LEU A 230 0.91 -17.46 -19.26
C LEU A 230 2.43 -17.49 -19.01
N ASN A 231 3.07 -18.59 -19.49
CA ASN A 231 4.52 -18.74 -19.60
C ASN A 231 5.29 -18.49 -18.29
N VAL A 232 4.73 -18.91 -17.18
CA VAL A 232 5.32 -18.68 -15.86
C VAL A 232 6.25 -19.83 -15.51
N LYS A 233 7.52 -19.54 -15.27
CA LYS A 233 8.53 -20.53 -14.91
C LYS A 233 8.35 -20.96 -13.45
N GLY A 234 8.23 -22.26 -13.20
CA GLY A 234 8.30 -22.83 -11.85
C GLY A 234 9.68 -22.65 -11.25
N ILE A 235 9.74 -22.39 -9.95
CA ILE A 235 10.99 -22.30 -9.21
C ILE A 235 11.02 -23.26 -8.04
N ASP A 236 12.22 -23.71 -7.70
CA ASP A 236 12.54 -24.38 -6.45
C ASP A 236 12.81 -23.33 -5.38
N ILE A 237 12.23 -23.51 -4.20
CA ILE A 237 12.37 -22.65 -3.02
C ILE A 237 13.06 -23.38 -1.86
N SER A 238 13.80 -24.45 -2.14
CA SER A 238 14.53 -25.21 -1.12
C SER A 238 15.68 -24.41 -0.49
N GLU A 239 16.31 -23.53 -1.27
CA GLU A 239 17.35 -22.64 -0.78
C GLU A 239 16.75 -21.45 -0.01
N LYS A 240 17.18 -21.27 1.24
CA LYS A 240 16.78 -20.12 2.07
C LYS A 240 17.77 -18.98 1.88
N ALA A 241 17.23 -17.76 1.80
CA ALA A 241 18.07 -16.57 1.83
C ALA A 241 18.79 -16.43 3.17
N PRO A 242 19.96 -15.77 3.22
CA PRO A 242 20.61 -15.45 4.48
C PRO A 242 19.66 -14.68 5.40
N HIS A 243 19.53 -15.14 6.64
CA HIS A 243 18.67 -14.48 7.61
C HIS A 243 19.18 -13.05 7.92
N LYS A 244 18.40 -12.05 7.52
CA LYS A 244 18.62 -10.66 7.92
C LYS A 244 17.59 -10.34 9.00
N PRO A 245 17.98 -10.14 10.25
CA PRO A 245 17.02 -9.80 11.30
C PRO A 245 16.32 -8.48 10.99
N GLN A 246 15.10 -8.35 11.49
CA GLN A 246 14.41 -7.07 11.47
C GLN A 246 15.21 -6.04 12.27
N TYR A 247 15.51 -4.92 11.63
CA TYR A 247 16.32 -3.87 12.25
C TYR A 247 15.46 -2.80 12.93
N TRP A 248 14.34 -2.41 12.31
CA TRP A 248 13.53 -1.28 12.72
C TRP A 248 12.31 -1.67 13.56
N LYS A 249 11.99 -0.85 14.55
CA LYS A 249 10.73 -0.85 15.30
C LYS A 249 10.15 0.57 15.30
N THR A 250 8.82 0.70 15.20
CA THR A 250 8.14 1.99 15.22
C THR A 250 7.79 2.38 16.63
N LEU A 251 8.16 3.60 17.03
CA LEU A 251 7.67 4.27 18.23
C LEU A 251 6.59 5.30 17.85
N PHE A 252 5.57 5.39 18.67
CA PHE A 252 4.54 6.43 18.64
C PHE A 252 4.88 7.53 19.63
N ILE A 253 4.67 8.81 19.24
CA ILE A 253 4.86 9.99 20.08
C ILE A 253 3.56 10.79 20.07
N SER A 254 3.01 11.08 21.26
CA SER A 254 1.76 11.85 21.42
C SER A 254 1.93 13.35 21.25
N GLY A 255 2.70 13.79 20.25
CA GLY A 255 2.94 15.20 19.94
C GLY A 255 3.12 15.41 18.45
N GLY A 256 2.54 16.47 17.91
CA GLY A 256 2.49 16.73 16.48
C GLY A 256 2.66 18.21 16.11
N ARG A 257 2.35 18.52 14.83
CA ARG A 257 2.47 19.89 14.30
C ARG A 257 1.63 20.92 15.04
N LYS A 258 0.43 20.54 15.51
CA LYS A 258 -0.43 21.43 16.32
C LYS A 258 0.22 21.86 17.63
N ASP A 259 1.16 21.07 18.15
CA ASP A 259 1.94 21.38 19.35
C ASP A 259 3.22 22.18 19.00
N LYS A 260 3.34 22.64 17.75
CA LYS A 260 4.52 23.33 17.19
C LYS A 260 5.80 22.46 17.21
N ILE A 261 5.64 21.15 17.19
CA ILE A 261 6.73 20.18 17.13
C ILE A 261 7.11 19.97 15.64
N SER A 262 8.40 19.98 15.35
CA SER A 262 8.99 19.69 14.06
C SER A 262 9.70 18.34 14.06
N LYS A 263 10.04 17.82 12.87
CA LYS A 263 10.89 16.62 12.77
C LYS A 263 12.26 16.81 13.42
N GLY A 264 12.82 18.04 13.36
CA GLY A 264 14.09 18.39 14.02
C GLY A 264 14.01 18.32 15.54
N ASP A 265 12.88 18.74 16.13
CA ASP A 265 12.68 18.65 17.59
C ASP A 265 12.62 17.19 18.06
N ILE A 266 11.93 16.33 17.26
CA ILE A 266 11.86 14.89 17.52
C ILE A 266 13.26 14.28 17.41
N ALA A 267 13.98 14.54 16.31
CA ALA A 267 15.35 14.05 16.15
C ALA A 267 16.26 14.49 17.32
N GLY A 268 16.13 15.76 17.74
CA GLY A 268 16.86 16.30 18.90
C GLY A 268 16.55 15.55 20.20
N LEU A 269 15.30 15.14 20.41
CA LEU A 269 14.90 14.35 21.58
C LEU A 269 15.63 12.99 21.58
N PHE A 270 15.61 12.26 20.45
CA PHE A 270 16.23 10.95 20.33
C PHE A 270 17.77 11.02 20.43
N PHE A 271 18.42 12.04 19.84
CA PHE A 271 19.86 12.19 19.92
C PHE A 271 20.33 12.64 21.30
N LYS A 272 19.66 13.63 21.92
CA LYS A 272 20.12 14.22 23.19
C LYS A 272 19.73 13.38 24.39
N GLN A 273 18.48 12.96 24.49
CA GLN A 273 17.97 12.20 25.64
C GLN A 273 17.99 10.70 25.38
N GLY A 274 17.64 10.26 24.16
CA GLY A 274 17.69 8.86 23.75
C GLY A 274 19.11 8.36 23.44
N LYS A 275 20.10 9.26 23.33
CA LYS A 275 21.51 8.96 23.04
C LYS A 275 21.73 8.13 21.75
N LEU A 276 20.81 8.24 20.79
CA LEU A 276 20.96 7.56 19.50
C LEU A 276 22.03 8.22 18.65
N ASN A 277 22.72 7.38 17.88
CA ASN A 277 23.60 7.81 16.80
C ASN A 277 22.75 8.18 15.55
N LYS A 278 23.34 8.94 14.63
CA LYS A 278 22.63 9.43 13.44
C LYS A 278 22.05 8.29 12.57
N HIS A 279 22.73 7.16 12.47
CA HIS A 279 22.30 6.00 11.70
C HIS A 279 21.26 5.11 12.41
N GLU A 280 21.04 5.33 13.71
CA GLU A 280 20.05 4.63 14.54
C GLU A 280 18.69 5.33 14.55
N LEU A 281 18.58 6.51 13.97
CA LEU A 281 17.33 7.23 13.81
C LEU A 281 16.83 7.08 12.37
N GLY A 282 15.78 6.29 12.19
CA GLY A 282 15.15 6.06 10.90
C GLY A 282 14.12 7.13 10.53
N THR A 283 13.13 6.74 9.75
CA THR A 283 12.10 7.65 9.23
C THR A 283 11.27 8.27 10.36
N ILE A 284 11.09 9.60 10.32
CA ILE A 284 10.16 10.34 11.17
C ILE A 284 8.94 10.75 10.34
N GLU A 285 7.78 10.20 10.65
CA GLU A 285 6.49 10.65 10.12
C GLU A 285 5.78 11.54 11.12
N LEU A 286 5.70 12.84 10.82
CA LEU A 286 5.08 13.84 11.69
C LEU A 286 3.66 14.16 11.18
N LYS A 287 2.68 13.95 12.04
CA LYS A 287 1.25 14.22 11.81
C LYS A 287 0.81 15.51 12.54
N GLN A 288 -0.48 15.82 12.49
CA GLN A 288 -1.02 17.02 13.16
C GLN A 288 -0.94 16.89 14.69
N ASP A 289 -1.26 15.73 15.24
CA ASP A 289 -1.42 15.48 16.68
C ASP A 289 -0.44 14.46 17.26
N CYS A 290 0.33 13.78 16.41
CA CYS A 290 1.28 12.73 16.82
C CYS A 290 2.45 12.62 15.84
N ALA A 291 3.43 11.78 16.19
CA ALA A 291 4.50 11.38 15.30
C ALA A 291 4.84 9.90 15.45
N PHE A 292 5.50 9.36 14.43
CA PHE A 292 5.99 7.98 14.41
C PHE A 292 7.46 8.01 14.03
N VAL A 293 8.26 7.21 14.72
CA VAL A 293 9.72 7.21 14.56
C VAL A 293 10.22 5.77 14.47
N ALA A 294 11.01 5.47 13.45
CA ALA A 294 11.71 4.20 13.35
C ALA A 294 13.01 4.26 14.16
N VAL A 295 13.23 3.25 14.99
CA VAL A 295 14.43 3.07 15.82
C VAL A 295 14.90 1.63 15.73
N PRO A 296 16.17 1.29 16.08
CA PRO A 296 16.59 -0.10 16.13
C PRO A 296 15.74 -0.91 17.10
N LEU A 297 15.35 -2.10 16.69
CA LEU A 297 14.52 -3.01 17.49
C LEU A 297 15.16 -3.26 18.87
N SER A 298 16.49 -3.43 18.91
CA SER A 298 17.24 -3.69 20.14
C SER A 298 17.23 -2.54 21.15
N LEU A 299 16.93 -1.31 20.72
CA LEU A 299 16.92 -0.11 21.57
C LEU A 299 15.50 0.38 21.86
N ALA A 300 14.48 -0.21 21.25
CA ALA A 300 13.13 0.32 21.27
C ALA A 300 12.52 0.40 22.68
N ASP A 301 12.66 -0.65 23.47
CA ASP A 301 12.11 -0.72 24.83
C ASP A 301 12.81 0.27 25.78
N ASP A 302 14.14 0.35 25.73
CA ASP A 302 14.93 1.30 26.51
C ASP A 302 14.57 2.75 26.15
N LEU A 303 14.39 3.05 24.87
CA LEU A 303 13.97 4.36 24.40
C LEU A 303 12.58 4.73 24.91
N VAL A 304 11.64 3.78 24.95
CA VAL A 304 10.33 4.01 25.56
C VAL A 304 10.46 4.34 27.04
N LEU A 305 11.24 3.58 27.79
CA LEU A 305 11.46 3.84 29.23
C LEU A 305 12.06 5.23 29.50
N HIS A 306 13.08 5.62 28.73
CA HIS A 306 13.79 6.88 28.94
C HIS A 306 13.04 8.10 28.38
N LEU A 307 12.30 7.97 27.28
CA LEU A 307 11.68 9.11 26.60
C LEU A 307 10.19 9.27 26.91
N ASN A 308 9.54 8.28 27.51
CA ASN A 308 8.14 8.39 27.88
C ASN A 308 7.96 9.46 28.97
N ASN A 309 6.90 10.27 28.82
CA ASN A 309 6.60 11.38 29.72
C ASN A 309 7.67 12.50 29.78
N THR A 310 8.61 12.55 28.84
CA THR A 310 9.56 13.64 28.72
C THR A 310 8.94 14.89 28.11
N ARG A 311 9.58 16.03 28.26
CA ARG A 311 9.11 17.30 27.71
C ARG A 311 9.74 17.53 26.33
N LEU A 312 8.88 17.67 25.31
CA LEU A 312 9.27 18.09 23.99
C LEU A 312 8.68 19.46 23.69
N LYS A 313 9.51 20.51 23.66
CA LYS A 313 9.07 21.91 23.70
C LYS A 313 8.18 22.19 24.92
N LYS A 314 6.94 22.62 24.69
CA LYS A 314 5.97 22.95 25.76
C LYS A 314 5.09 21.79 26.17
N LYS A 315 5.18 20.63 25.48
CA LYS A 315 4.31 19.47 25.68
C LYS A 315 5.04 18.30 26.34
N LYS A 316 4.41 17.71 27.35
CA LYS A 316 4.81 16.40 27.87
C LYS A 316 4.30 15.33 26.91
N VAL A 317 5.18 14.56 26.32
CA VAL A 317 4.84 13.57 25.31
C VAL A 317 4.88 12.15 25.88
N ARG A 318 3.91 11.32 25.47
CA ARG A 318 3.97 9.88 25.68
C ARG A 318 4.72 9.25 24.53
N VAL A 319 5.61 8.32 24.82
CA VAL A 319 6.33 7.51 23.86
C VAL A 319 6.00 6.04 24.14
N THR A 320 5.52 5.33 23.14
CA THR A 320 5.12 3.91 23.25
C THR A 320 5.53 3.14 22.02
N LEU A 321 5.63 1.82 22.12
CA LEU A 321 5.70 0.93 20.95
C LEU A 321 4.41 1.04 20.13
N LEU A 322 4.52 0.90 18.80
CA LEU A 322 3.38 0.87 17.89
C LEU A 322 3.08 -0.56 17.47
#